data_1ff28d7341dc58529f0ffaae856dd172
#
_entry.id   1ff28d7341dc58529f0ffaae856dd172
#
_cell.length_a   1.000
_cell.length_b   1.000
_cell.length_c   1.000
_cell.angle_alpha   90.00
_cell.angle_beta   90.00
_cell.angle_gamma   90.00
#
_symmetry.space_group_name_H-M   'P 1'
#
loop_
_entity.id
_entity.type
_entity.pdbx_description
1 polymer ?
#
loop_
_entity_poly.entity_id
_entity_poly.type
_entity_poly.pdbx_seq_one_letter_code
_entity_poly.pdbx_strand_id
1 'polypeptide(L)'
;MKKTLITVATIAVIALATSCKNEMFLAKKLEKLPTKVITPAELRKNYNINTVAVEKLYPSGLESFGDTIPQAYLDEWTRFIMDMGKALKEADMKWEKDYRLWLRGHYSADGSVEYFFYNFLGQDMPSPEWEAQFQEVMKEYIKTFRFNYPINRKFSQCGSARLQATK
;
A
#
# COMPACT_ATOMS: atom_id res chain seq x y z
N MET A 1 -6.48 -46.80 17.43
CA MET A 1 -6.88 -45.58 16.68
C MET A 1 -6.68 -44.25 17.44
N LYS A 2 -5.90 -44.13 18.53
CA LYS A 2 -5.66 -42.85 19.28
C LYS A 2 -4.37 -42.09 18.94
N LYS A 3 -3.42 -42.71 18.20
CA LYS A 3 -2.13 -42.07 17.89
C LYS A 3 -2.15 -41.08 16.69
N THR A 4 -3.13 -41.18 15.80
CA THR A 4 -3.19 -40.35 14.56
C THR A 4 -3.73 -38.95 14.84
N LEU A 5 -4.60 -38.77 15.86
CA LEU A 5 -5.17 -37.44 16.17
C LEU A 5 -4.15 -36.47 16.79
N ILE A 6 -3.19 -36.99 17.58
CA ILE A 6 -2.18 -36.15 18.25
C ILE A 6 -1.22 -35.53 17.23
N THR A 7 -0.87 -36.28 16.18
CA THR A 7 0.09 -35.84 15.15
C THR A 7 -0.47 -34.67 14.31
N VAL A 8 -1.76 -34.70 13.96
CA VAL A 8 -2.41 -33.65 13.16
C VAL A 8 -2.53 -32.36 13.96
N ALA A 9 -2.91 -32.44 15.24
CA ALA A 9 -3.02 -31.27 16.10
C ALA A 9 -1.66 -30.59 16.33
N THR A 10 -0.58 -31.38 16.51
CA THR A 10 0.78 -30.85 16.72
C THR A 10 1.31 -30.11 15.47
N ILE A 11 1.07 -30.65 14.27
CA ILE A 11 1.49 -30.02 13.01
C ILE A 11 0.74 -28.71 12.79
N ALA A 12 -0.57 -28.65 13.08
CA ALA A 12 -1.35 -27.42 12.94
C ALA A 12 -0.88 -26.30 13.88
N VAL A 13 -0.53 -26.63 15.13
CA VAL A 13 -0.02 -25.66 16.10
C VAL A 13 1.36 -25.12 15.69
N ILE A 14 2.24 -25.96 15.16
CA ILE A 14 3.57 -25.54 14.68
C ILE A 14 3.44 -24.64 13.46
N ALA A 15 2.53 -24.95 12.53
CA ALA A 15 2.31 -24.14 11.34
C ALA A 15 1.76 -22.74 11.68
N LEU A 16 0.84 -22.63 12.63
CA LEU A 16 0.31 -21.36 13.12
C LEU A 16 1.39 -20.51 13.83
N ALA A 17 2.21 -21.13 14.67
CA ALA A 17 3.28 -20.43 15.37
C ALA A 17 4.37 -19.89 14.43
N THR A 18 4.68 -20.59 13.33
CA THR A 18 5.63 -20.13 12.32
C THR A 18 5.08 -19.00 11.48
N SER A 19 3.78 -19.01 11.13
CA SER A 19 3.13 -17.93 10.41
C SER A 19 3.16 -16.63 11.21
N CYS A 20 2.75 -16.65 12.47
CA CYS A 20 2.77 -15.49 13.36
C CYS A 20 4.17 -14.90 13.55
N LYS A 21 5.21 -15.75 13.65
CA LYS A 21 6.60 -15.27 13.74
C LYS A 21 7.06 -14.56 12.48
N ASN A 22 6.69 -15.07 11.30
CA ASN A 22 7.05 -14.48 10.02
C ASN A 22 6.35 -13.12 9.82
N GLU A 23 5.09 -12.99 10.18
CA GLU A 23 4.34 -11.73 10.12
C GLU A 23 4.92 -10.68 11.05
N MET A 24 5.23 -11.04 12.29
CA MET A 24 5.86 -10.15 13.26
C MET A 24 7.25 -9.69 12.81
N PHE A 25 8.04 -10.59 12.21
CA PHE A 25 9.35 -10.24 11.66
C PHE A 25 9.22 -9.28 10.47
N LEU A 26 8.25 -9.49 9.59
CA LEU A 26 7.98 -8.61 8.46
C LEU A 26 7.49 -7.23 8.95
N ALA A 27 6.58 -7.17 9.91
CA ALA A 27 6.12 -5.92 10.50
C ALA A 27 7.29 -5.09 11.05
N LYS A 28 8.20 -5.72 11.82
CA LYS A 28 9.42 -5.07 12.32
C LYS A 28 10.37 -4.58 11.22
N LYS A 29 10.44 -5.28 10.08
CA LYS A 29 11.21 -4.82 8.93
C LYS A 29 10.57 -3.60 8.27
N LEU A 30 9.25 -3.58 8.13
CA LEU A 30 8.52 -2.45 7.57
C LEU A 30 8.65 -1.21 8.45
N GLU A 31 8.56 -1.33 9.77
CA GLU A 31 8.74 -0.22 10.70
C GLU A 31 10.12 0.47 10.57
N LYS A 32 11.14 -0.29 10.17
CA LYS A 32 12.51 0.21 9.99
C LYS A 32 12.77 0.83 8.61
N LEU A 33 11.78 0.88 7.72
CA LEU A 33 11.95 1.53 6.44
C LEU A 33 12.22 3.03 6.65
N PRO A 34 13.22 3.60 5.96
CA PRO A 34 13.55 5.02 6.06
C PRO A 34 12.46 5.90 5.42
N THR A 35 11.64 5.32 4.58
CA THR A 35 10.51 5.98 3.94
C THR A 35 9.28 5.08 3.91
N LYS A 36 8.12 5.70 4.04
CA LYS A 36 6.82 5.04 3.89
C LYS A 36 6.30 5.09 2.44
N VAL A 37 6.93 5.90 1.59
CA VAL A 37 6.63 6.04 0.16
C VAL A 37 7.74 5.37 -0.62
N ILE A 38 7.44 4.26 -1.31
CA ILE A 38 8.47 3.41 -1.92
C ILE A 38 7.92 2.61 -3.09
N THR A 39 8.75 2.30 -4.07
CA THR A 39 8.38 1.38 -5.13
C THR A 39 8.52 -0.09 -4.71
N PRO A 40 7.70 -1.00 -5.26
CA PRO A 40 7.87 -2.44 -5.07
C PRO A 40 9.27 -2.97 -5.44
N ALA A 41 9.89 -2.36 -6.45
CA ALA A 41 11.23 -2.72 -6.90
C ALA A 41 12.29 -2.37 -5.84
N GLU A 42 12.25 -1.15 -5.30
CA GLU A 42 13.15 -0.70 -4.23
C GLU A 42 12.95 -1.53 -2.95
N LEU A 43 11.69 -1.80 -2.58
CA LEU A 43 11.35 -2.60 -1.42
C LEU A 43 12.00 -3.99 -1.49
N ARG A 44 11.95 -4.62 -2.67
CA ARG A 44 12.58 -5.92 -2.91
C ARG A 44 14.11 -5.82 -2.93
N LYS A 45 14.65 -4.88 -3.72
CA LYS A 45 16.09 -4.73 -3.97
C LYS A 45 16.85 -4.34 -2.69
N ASN A 46 16.36 -3.33 -1.98
CA ASN A 46 17.10 -2.70 -0.88
C ASN A 46 16.80 -3.33 0.49
N TYR A 47 15.61 -3.91 0.66
CA TYR A 47 15.16 -4.41 1.97
C TYR A 47 14.83 -5.90 1.98
N ASN A 48 14.89 -6.57 0.82
CA ASN A 48 14.51 -7.98 0.67
C ASN A 48 13.11 -8.26 1.25
N ILE A 49 12.16 -7.38 0.91
CA ILE A 49 10.75 -7.50 1.29
C ILE A 49 9.93 -7.75 0.03
N ASN A 50 9.12 -8.82 0.05
CA ASN A 50 8.20 -9.14 -1.02
C ASN A 50 6.84 -8.46 -0.75
N THR A 51 6.28 -7.77 -1.74
CA THR A 51 4.96 -7.13 -1.65
C THR A 51 3.84 -8.11 -1.32
N VAL A 52 3.89 -9.34 -1.84
CA VAL A 52 2.92 -10.40 -1.50
C VAL A 52 2.90 -10.71 0.00
N ALA A 53 4.06 -10.64 0.66
CA ALA A 53 4.12 -10.82 2.11
C ALA A 53 3.50 -9.62 2.86
N VAL A 54 3.65 -8.40 2.32
CA VAL A 54 3.02 -7.19 2.88
C VAL A 54 1.49 -7.27 2.75
N GLU A 55 0.98 -7.81 1.64
CA GLU A 55 -0.46 -8.01 1.42
C GLU A 55 -1.12 -8.91 2.47
N LYS A 56 -0.38 -9.86 3.04
CA LYS A 56 -0.88 -10.67 4.16
C LYS A 56 -1.11 -9.87 5.44
N LEU A 57 -0.28 -8.85 5.68
CA LEU A 57 -0.45 -7.93 6.81
C LEU A 57 -1.55 -6.89 6.57
N TYR A 58 -1.80 -6.57 5.29
CA TYR A 58 -2.77 -5.58 4.84
C TYR A 58 -3.67 -6.19 3.76
N PRO A 59 -4.61 -7.07 4.14
CA PRO A 59 -5.54 -7.67 3.19
C PRO A 59 -6.28 -6.59 2.39
N SER A 60 -6.77 -6.93 1.21
CA SER A 60 -7.54 -5.97 0.41
C SER A 60 -8.76 -5.48 1.19
N GLY A 61 -8.99 -4.17 1.19
CA GLY A 61 -10.20 -3.58 1.77
C GLY A 61 -11.47 -4.11 1.09
N LEU A 62 -11.38 -4.47 -0.19
CA LEU A 62 -12.48 -5.05 -0.95
C LEU A 62 -12.94 -6.41 -0.41
N GLU A 63 -12.05 -7.17 0.25
CA GLU A 63 -12.42 -8.44 0.89
C GLU A 63 -13.37 -8.26 2.08
N SER A 64 -13.56 -7.03 2.56
CA SER A 64 -14.53 -6.72 3.61
C SER A 64 -15.97 -6.65 3.11
N PHE A 65 -16.15 -6.66 1.77
CA PHE A 65 -17.44 -6.56 1.11
C PHE A 65 -17.67 -7.86 0.33
N GLY A 66 -18.88 -8.36 0.35
CA GLY A 66 -19.28 -9.47 -0.49
C GLY A 66 -19.36 -9.04 -1.97
N ASP A 67 -20.47 -9.35 -2.62
CA ASP A 67 -20.64 -9.07 -4.06
C ASP A 67 -20.84 -7.58 -4.40
N THR A 68 -21.07 -6.73 -3.41
CA THR A 68 -21.35 -5.31 -3.63
C THR A 68 -20.40 -4.42 -2.83
N ILE A 69 -19.58 -3.65 -3.57
CA ILE A 69 -18.68 -2.68 -2.96
C ILE A 69 -19.46 -1.38 -2.70
N PRO A 70 -19.50 -0.87 -1.46
CA PRO A 70 -20.17 0.38 -1.15
C PRO A 70 -19.57 1.57 -1.92
N GLN A 71 -20.43 2.41 -2.50
CA GLN A 71 -20.00 3.58 -3.25
C GLN A 71 -19.13 4.51 -2.38
N ALA A 72 -19.51 4.71 -1.11
CA ALA A 72 -18.74 5.54 -0.19
C ALA A 72 -17.29 5.04 0.02
N TYR A 73 -17.03 3.73 -0.09
CA TYR A 73 -15.67 3.21 -0.07
C TYR A 73 -14.89 3.59 -1.34
N LEU A 74 -15.53 3.50 -2.50
CA LEU A 74 -14.93 3.89 -3.79
C LEU A 74 -14.67 5.40 -3.84
N ASP A 75 -15.57 6.19 -3.25
CA ASP A 75 -15.44 7.65 -3.17
C ASP A 75 -14.21 8.04 -2.34
N GLU A 76 -13.92 7.32 -1.24
CA GLU A 76 -12.70 7.55 -0.44
C GLU A 76 -11.42 7.26 -1.23
N TRP A 77 -11.40 6.21 -2.04
CA TRP A 77 -10.26 5.94 -2.92
C TRP A 77 -10.10 7.00 -4.01
N THR A 78 -11.22 7.45 -4.58
CA THR A 78 -11.24 8.54 -5.56
C THR A 78 -10.73 9.83 -4.93
N ARG A 79 -11.17 10.15 -3.71
CA ARG A 79 -10.69 11.30 -2.94
C ARG A 79 -9.18 11.23 -2.72
N PHE A 80 -8.65 10.06 -2.33
CA PHE A 80 -7.20 9.87 -2.20
C PHE A 80 -6.45 10.27 -3.47
N ILE A 81 -6.90 9.80 -4.64
CA ILE A 81 -6.24 10.10 -5.92
C ILE A 81 -6.36 11.59 -6.28
N MET A 82 -7.52 12.19 -6.07
CA MET A 82 -7.74 13.61 -6.37
C MET A 82 -6.92 14.52 -5.46
N ASP A 83 -6.90 14.25 -4.16
CA ASP A 83 -6.13 15.03 -3.19
C ASP A 83 -4.62 14.86 -3.40
N MET A 84 -4.16 13.66 -3.81
CA MET A 84 -2.79 13.46 -4.28
C MET A 84 -2.46 14.39 -5.44
N GLY A 85 -3.31 14.44 -6.47
CA GLY A 85 -3.10 15.34 -7.62
C GLY A 85 -3.08 16.82 -7.22
N LYS A 86 -3.87 17.21 -6.23
CA LYS A 86 -3.88 18.55 -5.65
C LYS A 86 -2.57 18.84 -4.91
N ALA A 87 -2.10 17.93 -4.05
CA ALA A 87 -0.84 18.07 -3.34
C ALA A 87 0.36 18.25 -4.28
N LEU A 88 0.41 17.51 -5.40
CA LEU A 88 1.44 17.66 -6.42
C LEU A 88 1.41 19.07 -7.07
N LYS A 89 0.23 19.60 -7.34
CA LYS A 89 0.08 20.96 -7.89
C LYS A 89 0.45 22.05 -6.88
N GLU A 90 0.06 21.90 -5.63
CA GLU A 90 0.41 22.83 -4.54
C GLU A 90 1.92 22.86 -4.28
N ALA A 91 2.63 21.77 -4.55
CA ALA A 91 4.09 21.69 -4.52
C ALA A 91 4.76 22.22 -5.80
N ASP A 92 4.00 22.88 -6.70
CA ASP A 92 4.44 23.38 -8.01
C ASP A 92 5.14 22.33 -8.88
N MET A 93 4.80 21.06 -8.71
CA MET A 93 5.32 20.00 -9.56
C MET A 93 4.74 20.12 -10.98
N LYS A 94 5.61 20.08 -11.98
CA LYS A 94 5.27 20.14 -13.39
C LYS A 94 5.75 18.91 -14.13
N TRP A 95 4.99 18.50 -15.13
CA TRP A 95 5.34 17.41 -16.02
C TRP A 95 4.74 17.64 -17.41
N GLU A 96 5.53 17.35 -18.41
CA GLU A 96 5.18 17.62 -19.82
C GLU A 96 4.41 16.48 -20.49
N LYS A 97 4.44 15.28 -19.90
CA LYS A 97 3.82 14.08 -20.44
C LYS A 97 2.84 13.48 -19.43
N ASP A 98 1.89 12.75 -19.95
CA ASP A 98 0.98 11.98 -19.11
C ASP A 98 1.71 10.79 -18.48
N TYR A 99 1.64 10.67 -17.16
CA TYR A 99 2.14 9.51 -16.46
C TYR A 99 1.00 8.61 -16.00
N ARG A 100 1.15 7.32 -16.19
CA ARG A 100 0.27 6.30 -15.62
C ARG A 100 0.95 5.70 -14.41
N LEU A 101 0.21 5.59 -13.30
CA LEU A 101 0.69 5.01 -12.05
C LEU A 101 -0.20 3.87 -11.61
N TRP A 102 0.44 2.82 -11.10
CA TRP A 102 -0.20 1.91 -10.18
C TRP A 102 0.13 2.37 -8.77
N LEU A 103 -0.89 2.40 -7.92
CA LEU A 103 -0.84 2.91 -6.56
C LEU A 103 -1.40 1.88 -5.59
N ARG A 104 -0.82 1.78 -4.40
CA ARG A 104 -1.38 1.01 -3.30
C ARG A 104 -1.14 1.71 -1.97
N GLY A 105 -2.22 2.11 -1.32
CA GLY A 105 -2.22 2.56 0.07
C GLY A 105 -2.38 1.37 1.01
N HIS A 106 -1.59 1.35 2.08
CA HIS A 106 -1.71 0.42 3.20
C HIS A 106 -2.14 1.22 4.41
N TYR A 107 -3.26 0.85 4.99
CA TYR A 107 -3.94 1.63 6.01
C TYR A 107 -4.01 0.88 7.34
N SER A 108 -3.88 1.61 8.45
CA SER A 108 -4.25 1.12 9.76
C SER A 108 -5.76 1.08 9.93
N ALA A 109 -6.24 0.50 11.04
CA ALA A 109 -7.67 0.39 11.32
C ALA A 109 -8.37 1.75 11.50
N ASP A 110 -7.63 2.83 11.82
CA ASP A 110 -8.14 4.20 11.91
C ASP A 110 -8.13 4.96 10.59
N GLY A 111 -7.76 4.29 9.49
CA GLY A 111 -7.67 4.86 8.15
C GLY A 111 -6.41 5.69 7.87
N SER A 112 -5.45 5.77 8.81
CA SER A 112 -4.17 6.43 8.53
C SER A 112 -3.33 5.60 7.57
N VAL A 113 -2.58 6.29 6.68
CA VAL A 113 -1.69 5.63 5.71
C VAL A 113 -0.41 5.21 6.43
N GLU A 114 -0.18 3.91 6.54
CA GLU A 114 1.06 3.37 7.12
C GLU A 114 2.16 3.24 6.07
N TYR A 115 1.82 2.83 4.83
CA TYR A 115 2.74 2.72 3.69
C TYR A 115 2.01 3.07 2.41
N PHE A 116 2.74 3.65 1.47
CA PHE A 116 2.27 3.96 0.14
C PHE A 116 3.24 3.40 -0.90
N PHE A 117 2.77 2.44 -1.70
CA PHE A 117 3.52 1.87 -2.79
C PHE A 117 3.01 2.43 -4.10
N TYR A 118 3.95 2.72 -5.01
CA TYR A 118 3.63 3.22 -6.33
C TYR A 118 4.56 2.60 -7.37
N ASN A 119 4.12 2.60 -8.62
CA ASN A 119 4.92 2.23 -9.76
C ASN A 119 4.45 3.00 -10.99
N PHE A 120 5.38 3.63 -11.70
CA PHE A 120 5.07 4.21 -13.00
C PHE A 120 4.91 3.11 -14.03
N LEU A 121 3.92 3.25 -14.92
CA LEU A 121 3.53 2.25 -15.90
C LEU A 121 3.75 2.80 -17.32
N GLY A 122 4.30 1.95 -18.20
CA GLY A 122 4.54 2.29 -19.60
C GLY A 122 5.99 2.63 -19.89
N GLN A 123 6.21 3.25 -21.04
CA GLN A 123 7.56 3.60 -21.52
C GLN A 123 8.00 5.01 -21.08
N ASP A 124 7.06 5.91 -20.87
CA ASP A 124 7.33 7.26 -20.39
C ASP A 124 7.51 7.25 -18.87
N MET A 125 8.76 7.18 -18.46
CA MET A 125 9.14 7.26 -17.04
C MET A 125 9.51 8.71 -16.70
N PRO A 126 9.21 9.19 -15.49
CA PRO A 126 9.71 10.48 -15.03
C PRO A 126 11.24 10.45 -14.87
N SER A 127 11.86 11.65 -14.82
CA SER A 127 13.27 11.72 -14.45
C SER A 127 13.45 11.31 -12.96
N PRO A 128 14.66 10.83 -12.59
CA PRO A 128 14.95 10.50 -11.19
C PRO A 128 14.71 11.68 -10.22
N GLU A 129 15.00 12.91 -10.66
CA GLU A 129 14.80 14.13 -9.88
C GLU A 129 13.31 14.39 -9.65
N TRP A 130 12.50 14.22 -10.70
CA TRP A 130 11.06 14.37 -10.61
C TRP A 130 10.46 13.30 -9.69
N GLU A 131 10.90 12.05 -9.83
CA GLU A 131 10.44 10.95 -8.97
C GLU A 131 10.83 11.19 -7.50
N ALA A 132 12.02 11.70 -7.24
CA ALA A 132 12.44 12.06 -5.88
C ALA A 132 11.54 13.17 -5.29
N GLN A 133 11.20 14.20 -6.06
CA GLN A 133 10.27 15.24 -5.63
C GLN A 133 8.86 14.67 -5.38
N PHE A 134 8.37 13.80 -6.26
CA PHE A 134 7.10 13.09 -6.08
C PHE A 134 7.10 12.32 -4.75
N GLN A 135 8.16 11.59 -4.44
CA GLN A 135 8.26 10.88 -3.16
C GLN A 135 8.17 11.82 -1.96
N GLU A 136 8.85 12.98 -1.99
CA GLU A 136 8.79 13.95 -0.89
C GLU A 136 7.38 14.52 -0.69
N VAL A 137 6.72 14.93 -1.78
CA VAL A 137 5.34 15.41 -1.71
C VAL A 137 4.41 14.33 -1.17
N MET A 138 4.56 13.10 -1.63
CA MET A 138 3.73 11.99 -1.16
C MET A 138 4.00 11.64 0.31
N LYS A 139 5.23 11.77 0.81
CA LYS A 139 5.54 11.60 2.22
C LYS A 139 4.77 12.58 3.11
N GLU A 140 4.68 13.84 2.70
CA GLU A 140 3.91 14.85 3.45
C GLU A 140 2.40 14.59 3.32
N TYR A 141 1.92 14.30 2.13
CA TYR A 141 0.51 14.03 1.87
C TYR A 141 -0.03 12.87 2.72
N ILE A 142 0.66 11.73 2.76
CA ILE A 142 0.17 10.57 3.50
C ILE A 142 0.14 10.75 5.02
N LYS A 143 0.87 11.73 5.58
CA LYS A 143 0.81 12.04 7.02
C LYS A 143 -0.55 12.58 7.44
N THR A 144 -1.19 13.34 6.55
CA THR A 144 -2.43 14.05 6.84
C THR A 144 -3.67 13.33 6.30
N PHE A 145 -3.51 12.51 5.26
CA PHE A 145 -4.64 11.77 4.69
C PHE A 145 -5.19 10.72 5.67
N ARG A 146 -6.53 10.60 5.70
CA ARG A 146 -7.26 9.55 6.41
C ARG A 146 -8.31 8.98 5.48
N PHE A 147 -8.36 7.67 5.41
CA PHE A 147 -9.41 6.92 4.70
C PHE A 147 -10.63 6.83 5.62
N ASN A 148 -11.66 7.62 5.37
CA ASN A 148 -12.78 7.83 6.31
C ASN A 148 -13.89 6.77 6.22
N TYR A 149 -13.66 5.67 5.50
CA TYR A 149 -14.60 4.56 5.49
C TYR A 149 -14.23 3.55 6.59
N PRO A 150 -15.20 3.12 7.44
CA PRO A 150 -14.90 2.28 8.59
C PRO A 150 -14.54 0.85 8.18
N ILE A 151 -13.27 0.51 8.23
CA ILE A 151 -12.75 -0.86 8.14
C ILE A 151 -11.99 -1.13 9.44
N ASN A 152 -12.58 -1.89 10.34
CA ASN A 152 -12.05 -2.14 11.70
C ASN A 152 -10.84 -3.08 11.72
N ARG A 153 -9.97 -3.01 10.72
CA ARG A 153 -8.74 -3.79 10.59
C ARG A 153 -7.73 -3.06 9.70
N LYS A 154 -6.49 -3.48 9.73
CA LYS A 154 -5.51 -3.08 8.70
C LYS A 154 -5.98 -3.57 7.33
N PHE A 155 -5.84 -2.74 6.31
CA PHE A 155 -6.24 -3.06 4.95
C PHE A 155 -5.37 -2.36 3.91
N SER A 156 -5.47 -2.80 2.67
CA SER A 156 -4.89 -2.10 1.52
C SER A 156 -5.95 -1.80 0.46
N GLN A 157 -5.75 -0.71 -0.26
CA GLN A 157 -6.50 -0.37 -1.46
C GLN A 157 -5.52 -0.05 -2.57
N CYS A 158 -5.73 -0.64 -3.74
CA CYS A 158 -4.93 -0.36 -4.94
C CYS A 158 -5.79 0.09 -6.10
N GLY A 159 -5.15 0.74 -7.04
CA GLY A 159 -5.77 1.18 -8.29
C GLY A 159 -4.76 1.85 -9.20
N SER A 160 -5.24 2.35 -10.32
CA SER A 160 -4.44 3.10 -11.27
C SER A 160 -4.87 4.56 -11.29
N ALA A 161 -3.91 5.45 -11.48
CA ALA A 161 -4.14 6.87 -11.71
C ALA A 161 -3.43 7.32 -13.00
N ARG A 162 -3.90 8.43 -13.57
CA ARG A 162 -3.25 9.12 -14.67
C ARG A 162 -2.99 10.56 -14.26
N LEU A 163 -1.75 10.95 -14.22
CA LEU A 163 -1.33 12.35 -14.10
C LEU A 163 -1.30 12.93 -15.50
N GLN A 164 -2.26 13.77 -15.81
CA GLN A 164 -2.31 14.48 -17.10
C GLN A 164 -1.28 15.60 -17.13
N ALA A 165 -0.57 15.75 -18.24
CA ALA A 165 0.42 16.81 -18.43
C ALA A 165 -0.07 18.17 -17.93
N THR A 166 0.79 18.86 -17.20
CA THR A 166 0.53 20.25 -16.78
C THR A 166 0.80 21.17 -17.97
N LYS A 167 -0.21 21.92 -18.41
CA LYS A 167 -0.06 22.93 -19.47
C LYS A 167 0.62 24.17 -18.95
#